data_1e4749e847f5f7670503a4072bb8b018
#
_entry.id   1e4749e847f5f7670503a4072bb8b018
#
_cell.length_a   1.000
_cell.length_b   1.000
_cell.length_c   1.000
_cell.angle_alpha   90.00
_cell.angle_beta   90.00
_cell.angle_gamma   90.00
#
_symmetry.space_group_name_H-M   'P 1'
#
loop_
_entity.id
_entity.type
_entity.pdbx_description
1 polymer ?
#
loop_
_entity_poly.entity_id
_entity_poly.type
_entity_poly.pdbx_seq_one_letter_code
_entity_poly.pdbx_strand_id
1 'polypeptide(L)'
;IIVTSFASLINRIQQVIDSAVKYNRKIAVAGRSMVNNIERATNLGYLKAPQGLIVDIKRVNNLPDNEVVILCTGSQGEEYSALVRMANGDHRQIKIKYGDTVVVSASPIPGNEKSIYGTIDSLFKEGANVVYGKDVDVHVSGHAAQEELKLILQLTHPKYFIPIHGDYRFLVRHAQLAQDVGVEAKRIILPEFCSTSFKTALS
;
A
#
# COMPACT_ATOMS: atom_id res chain seq x y z
N ILE A 1 -5.27 14.03 11.82
CA ILE A 1 -5.22 12.60 11.43
C ILE A 1 -4.20 12.45 10.29
N ILE A 2 -3.33 11.44 10.38
CA ILE A 2 -2.35 11.08 9.35
C ILE A 2 -2.69 9.68 8.85
N VAL A 3 -2.79 9.50 7.53
CA VAL A 3 -3.08 8.21 6.90
C VAL A 3 -1.95 7.87 5.94
N THR A 4 -1.33 6.72 6.12
CA THR A 4 -0.34 6.21 5.17
C THR A 4 -0.87 4.99 4.43
N SER A 5 -0.59 4.93 3.14
CA SER A 5 -0.98 3.84 2.24
C SER A 5 -0.01 3.73 1.08
N PHE A 6 -0.11 2.65 0.31
CA PHE A 6 0.56 2.57 -0.99
C PHE A 6 0.01 3.64 -1.95
N ALA A 7 0.90 4.39 -2.59
CA ALA A 7 0.52 5.45 -3.52
C ALA A 7 -0.20 4.94 -4.78
N SER A 8 -0.12 3.64 -5.07
CA SER A 8 -0.80 2.96 -6.19
C SER A 8 -2.22 2.48 -5.86
N LEU A 9 -2.63 2.47 -4.59
CA LEU A 9 -3.96 2.03 -4.16
C LEU A 9 -5.01 3.14 -4.34
N ILE A 10 -5.36 3.44 -5.58
CA ILE A 10 -6.27 4.53 -5.94
C ILE A 10 -7.63 4.43 -5.23
N ASN A 11 -8.19 3.23 -5.12
CA ASN A 11 -9.47 3.02 -4.43
C ASN A 11 -9.38 3.39 -2.93
N ARG A 12 -8.24 3.11 -2.27
CA ARG A 12 -8.01 3.49 -0.88
C ARG A 12 -7.88 5.00 -0.73
N ILE A 13 -7.18 5.64 -1.66
CA ILE A 13 -7.07 7.10 -1.72
C ILE A 13 -8.46 7.72 -1.85
N GLN A 14 -9.33 7.15 -2.71
CA GLN A 14 -10.72 7.61 -2.83
C GLN A 14 -11.50 7.46 -1.52
N GLN A 15 -11.35 6.35 -0.80
CA GLN A 15 -11.98 6.17 0.52
C GLN A 15 -11.55 7.23 1.54
N VAL A 16 -10.27 7.63 1.53
CA VAL A 16 -9.78 8.72 2.38
C VAL A 16 -10.40 10.06 1.97
N ILE A 17 -10.51 10.31 0.66
CA ILE A 17 -11.17 11.50 0.10
C ILE A 17 -12.64 11.57 0.55
N ASP A 18 -13.39 10.48 0.37
CA ASP A 18 -14.80 10.40 0.72
C ASP A 18 -15.01 10.58 2.23
N SER A 19 -14.12 10.00 3.04
CA SER A 19 -14.13 10.17 4.49
C SER A 19 -13.84 11.63 4.89
N ALA A 20 -12.86 12.26 4.26
CA ALA A 20 -12.54 13.65 4.53
C ALA A 20 -13.71 14.60 4.18
N VAL A 21 -14.41 14.33 3.07
CA VAL A 21 -15.65 15.06 2.69
C VAL A 21 -16.71 14.85 3.77
N LYS A 22 -16.98 13.61 4.15
CA LYS A 22 -18.00 13.25 5.14
C LYS A 22 -17.78 13.97 6.49
N TYR A 23 -16.54 14.10 6.91
CA TYR A 23 -16.19 14.72 8.19
C TYR A 23 -15.70 16.17 8.06
N ASN A 24 -15.97 16.81 6.92
CA ASN A 24 -15.60 18.21 6.62
C ASN A 24 -14.13 18.55 6.91
N ARG A 25 -13.22 17.65 6.48
CA ARG A 25 -11.77 17.82 6.66
C ARG A 25 -11.09 18.16 5.33
N LYS A 26 -10.03 18.94 5.38
CA LYS A 26 -9.12 19.18 4.26
C LYS A 26 -8.08 18.08 4.18
N ILE A 27 -7.59 17.77 2.97
CA ILE A 27 -6.53 16.79 2.75
C ILE A 27 -5.26 17.52 2.30
N ALA A 28 -4.16 17.26 2.99
CA ALA A 28 -2.83 17.57 2.49
C ALA A 28 -2.09 16.30 2.12
N VAL A 29 -1.32 16.35 1.04
CA VAL A 29 -0.63 15.16 0.51
C VAL A 29 0.87 15.29 0.73
N ALA A 30 1.49 14.26 1.30
CA ALA A 30 2.92 14.20 1.56
C ALA A 30 3.57 12.98 0.88
N GLY A 31 4.69 13.21 0.22
CA GLY A 31 5.42 12.20 -0.55
C GLY A 31 5.22 12.34 -2.06
N ARG A 32 6.33 12.37 -2.78
CA ARG A 32 6.36 12.67 -4.23
C ARG A 32 5.50 11.70 -5.04
N SER A 33 5.61 10.40 -4.79
CA SER A 33 4.84 9.39 -5.52
C SER A 33 3.34 9.49 -5.23
N MET A 34 2.93 9.82 -4.01
CA MET A 34 1.53 10.03 -3.64
C MET A 34 0.95 11.24 -4.39
N VAL A 35 1.65 12.37 -4.39
CA VAL A 35 1.24 13.57 -5.13
C VAL A 35 1.06 13.27 -6.61
N ASN A 36 2.07 12.66 -7.25
CA ASN A 36 2.04 12.37 -8.68
C ASN A 36 0.90 11.38 -9.05
N ASN A 37 0.66 10.37 -8.22
CA ASN A 37 -0.38 9.38 -8.51
C ASN A 37 -1.78 9.97 -8.32
N ILE A 38 -1.98 10.81 -7.31
CA ILE A 38 -3.26 11.52 -7.11
C ILE A 38 -3.53 12.45 -8.30
N GLU A 39 -2.55 13.24 -8.73
CA GLU A 39 -2.69 14.12 -9.87
C GLU A 39 -3.05 13.35 -11.15
N ARG A 40 -2.29 12.30 -11.47
CA ARG A 40 -2.56 11.45 -12.65
C ARG A 40 -3.92 10.79 -12.59
N ALA A 41 -4.28 10.20 -11.44
CA ALA A 41 -5.55 9.52 -11.27
C ALA A 41 -6.75 10.49 -11.36
N THR A 42 -6.59 11.73 -10.87
CA THR A 42 -7.59 12.79 -11.00
C THR A 42 -7.74 13.22 -12.46
N ASN A 43 -6.63 13.45 -13.16
CA ASN A 43 -6.65 13.85 -14.58
C ASN A 43 -7.27 12.77 -15.48
N LEU A 44 -7.10 11.50 -15.13
CA LEU A 44 -7.69 10.36 -15.83
C LEU A 44 -9.13 10.04 -15.38
N GLY A 45 -9.68 10.76 -14.41
CA GLY A 45 -11.04 10.58 -13.90
C GLY A 45 -11.22 9.39 -12.95
N TYR A 46 -10.14 8.73 -12.50
CA TYR A 46 -10.18 7.64 -11.52
C TYR A 46 -10.35 8.12 -10.08
N LEU A 47 -9.92 9.35 -9.77
CA LEU A 47 -10.15 9.99 -8.47
C LEU A 47 -11.09 11.18 -8.63
N LYS A 48 -12.02 11.28 -7.70
CA LYS A 48 -13.00 12.36 -7.62
C LYS A 48 -12.82 13.08 -6.29
N ALA A 49 -12.32 14.29 -6.32
CA ALA A 49 -12.17 15.15 -5.16
C ALA A 49 -12.89 16.48 -5.41
N PRO A 50 -13.73 16.95 -4.49
CA PRO A 50 -14.33 18.29 -4.59
C PRO A 50 -13.25 19.37 -4.69
N GLN A 51 -13.54 20.41 -5.44
CA GLN A 51 -12.63 21.55 -5.57
C GLN A 51 -12.30 22.16 -4.19
N GLY A 52 -11.02 22.39 -3.93
CA GLY A 52 -10.56 22.96 -2.65
C GLY A 52 -10.55 21.98 -1.47
N LEU A 53 -10.81 20.68 -1.69
CA LEU A 53 -10.64 19.64 -0.68
C LEU A 53 -9.15 19.39 -0.41
N ILE A 54 -8.38 19.18 -1.49
CA ILE A 54 -6.93 18.97 -1.40
C ILE A 54 -6.25 20.33 -1.35
N VAL A 55 -5.45 20.54 -0.32
CA VAL A 55 -4.74 21.80 -0.06
C VAL A 55 -3.22 21.60 -0.13
N ASP A 56 -2.51 22.69 -0.40
CA ASP A 56 -1.04 22.67 -0.33
C ASP A 56 -0.58 22.33 1.09
N ILE A 57 0.35 21.38 1.20
CA ILE A 57 0.91 20.95 2.50
C ILE A 57 1.51 22.11 3.32
N LYS A 58 1.98 23.16 2.67
CA LYS A 58 2.49 24.37 3.35
C LYS A 58 1.41 25.13 4.12
N ARG A 59 0.13 24.94 3.76
CA ARG A 59 -1.01 25.62 4.39
C ARG A 59 -1.57 24.84 5.58
N VAL A 60 -1.15 23.59 5.81
CA VAL A 60 -1.69 22.72 6.86
C VAL A 60 -1.57 23.35 8.25
N ASN A 61 -0.43 23.96 8.56
CA ASN A 61 -0.18 24.57 9.86
C ASN A 61 -1.06 25.82 10.15
N ASN A 62 -1.78 26.31 9.15
CA ASN A 62 -2.73 27.42 9.28
C ASN A 62 -4.18 26.94 9.45
N LEU A 63 -4.41 25.63 9.46
CA LEU A 63 -5.73 25.03 9.65
C LEU A 63 -5.83 24.41 11.04
N PRO A 64 -7.04 24.35 11.63
CA PRO A 64 -7.26 23.61 12.87
C PRO A 64 -6.91 22.13 12.71
N ASP A 65 -6.24 21.55 13.70
CA ASP A 65 -5.77 20.14 13.64
C ASP A 65 -6.90 19.13 13.42
N ASN A 66 -8.09 19.42 13.94
CA ASN A 66 -9.29 18.61 13.77
C ASN A 66 -9.93 18.71 12.38
N GLU A 67 -9.49 19.63 11.54
CA GLU A 67 -9.99 19.83 10.17
C GLU A 67 -9.03 19.27 9.11
N VAL A 68 -7.94 18.61 9.51
CA VAL A 68 -6.89 18.16 8.58
C VAL A 68 -6.76 16.65 8.57
N VAL A 69 -6.59 16.12 7.37
CA VAL A 69 -6.08 14.78 7.09
C VAL A 69 -4.81 14.90 6.27
N ILE A 70 -3.74 14.25 6.70
CA ILE A 70 -2.51 14.14 5.94
C ILE A 70 -2.46 12.76 5.32
N LEU A 71 -2.50 12.69 3.99
CA LEU A 71 -2.34 11.45 3.24
C LEU A 71 -0.89 11.33 2.78
N CYS A 72 -0.18 10.28 3.17
CA CYS A 72 1.25 10.20 2.95
C CYS A 72 1.76 8.82 2.51
N THR A 73 3.00 8.79 2.02
CA THR A 73 3.77 7.57 1.77
C THR A 73 4.48 7.12 3.04
N GLY A 74 5.00 5.87 3.05
CA GLY A 74 5.78 5.34 4.17
C GLY A 74 5.13 4.16 4.87
N SER A 75 4.14 3.54 4.24
CA SER A 75 3.42 2.40 4.81
C SER A 75 4.28 1.14 4.98
N GLN A 76 5.48 1.09 4.37
CA GLN A 76 6.45 0.01 4.50
C GLN A 76 7.71 0.41 5.29
N GLY A 77 7.71 1.59 5.93
CA GLY A 77 8.84 2.07 6.70
C GLY A 77 10.06 2.44 5.84
N GLU A 78 9.83 2.86 4.59
CA GLU A 78 10.88 3.26 3.67
C GLU A 78 11.60 4.52 4.20
N GLU A 79 12.91 4.48 4.33
CA GLU A 79 13.76 5.44 5.05
C GLU A 79 13.51 6.92 4.68
N TYR A 80 13.28 7.20 3.40
CA TYR A 80 13.06 8.57 2.91
C TYR A 80 11.58 8.91 2.70
N SER A 81 10.66 8.07 3.17
CA SER A 81 9.24 8.29 3.03
C SER A 81 8.74 9.44 3.91
N ALA A 82 7.56 9.96 3.58
CA ALA A 82 6.99 11.07 4.32
C ALA A 82 6.69 10.69 5.78
N LEU A 83 6.11 9.50 6.03
CA LEU A 83 5.78 9.06 7.39
C LEU A 83 7.03 8.86 8.25
N VAL A 84 8.07 8.18 7.73
CA VAL A 84 9.32 7.97 8.48
C VAL A 84 9.96 9.29 8.86
N ARG A 85 9.98 10.25 7.93
CA ARG A 85 10.49 11.60 8.22
C ARG A 85 9.65 12.36 9.25
N MET A 86 8.33 12.17 9.24
CA MET A 86 7.46 12.73 10.29
C MET A 86 7.74 12.08 11.65
N ALA A 87 7.86 10.76 11.70
CA ALA A 87 8.14 9.99 12.91
C ALA A 87 9.51 10.31 13.54
N ASN A 88 10.49 10.69 12.71
CA ASN A 88 11.83 11.09 13.15
C ASN A 88 11.96 12.61 13.39
N GLY A 89 10.92 13.40 13.21
CA GLY A 89 10.95 14.86 13.35
C GLY A 89 11.61 15.61 12.19
N ASP A 90 12.03 14.92 11.11
CA ASP A 90 12.77 15.48 9.98
C ASP A 90 11.89 16.02 8.84
N HIS A 91 10.58 15.90 8.94
CA HIS A 91 9.68 16.41 7.91
C HIS A 91 9.54 17.93 8.01
N ARG A 92 9.80 18.64 6.91
CA ARG A 92 9.89 20.12 6.89
C ARG A 92 8.62 20.85 7.31
N GLN A 93 7.44 20.33 6.93
CA GLN A 93 6.15 20.99 7.13
C GLN A 93 5.30 20.37 8.23
N ILE A 94 5.45 19.06 8.48
CA ILE A 94 4.59 18.33 9.40
C ILE A 94 5.42 17.81 10.57
N LYS A 95 4.92 18.07 11.77
CA LYS A 95 5.42 17.46 13.02
C LYS A 95 4.29 16.65 13.64
N ILE A 96 4.61 15.47 14.16
CA ILE A 96 3.67 14.69 14.96
C ILE A 96 3.40 15.48 16.26
N LYS A 97 2.14 15.55 16.62
CA LYS A 97 1.70 16.17 17.88
C LYS A 97 1.17 15.09 18.81
N TYR A 98 1.33 15.31 20.10
CA TYR A 98 0.72 14.44 21.10
C TYR A 98 -0.79 14.29 20.86
N GLY A 99 -1.28 13.04 20.84
CA GLY A 99 -2.70 12.76 20.55
C GLY A 99 -3.07 12.69 19.07
N ASP A 100 -2.15 12.95 18.13
CA ASP A 100 -2.41 12.72 16.71
C ASP A 100 -2.75 11.26 16.45
N THR A 101 -3.72 11.01 15.57
CA THR A 101 -4.04 9.65 15.11
C THR A 101 -3.31 9.35 13.81
N VAL A 102 -2.50 8.30 13.81
CA VAL A 102 -1.78 7.81 12.64
C VAL A 102 -2.33 6.45 12.22
N VAL A 103 -2.90 6.36 11.02
CA VAL A 103 -3.44 5.12 10.45
C VAL A 103 -2.45 4.55 9.45
N VAL A 104 -1.89 3.38 9.76
CA VAL A 104 -1.01 2.62 8.85
C VAL A 104 -1.87 1.64 8.06
N SER A 105 -2.35 2.09 6.89
CA SER A 105 -3.27 1.34 6.05
C SER A 105 -2.52 0.44 5.04
N ALA A 106 -1.69 -0.44 5.57
CA ALA A 106 -0.95 -1.45 4.83
C ALA A 106 -0.56 -2.61 5.73
N SER A 107 -0.45 -3.81 5.17
CA SER A 107 0.22 -4.93 5.86
C SER A 107 1.71 -4.93 5.53
N PRO A 108 2.58 -5.32 6.47
CA PRO A 108 4.00 -5.49 6.21
C PRO A 108 4.25 -6.44 5.04
N ILE A 109 5.06 -6.00 4.08
CA ILE A 109 5.64 -6.90 3.08
C ILE A 109 6.73 -7.71 3.79
N PRO A 110 6.81 -9.05 3.61
CA PRO A 110 7.85 -9.85 4.20
C PRO A 110 9.25 -9.25 3.99
N GLY A 111 9.98 -9.06 5.09
CA GLY A 111 11.30 -8.39 5.11
C GLY A 111 11.28 -6.92 5.53
N ASN A 112 10.14 -6.25 5.51
CA ASN A 112 10.01 -4.85 5.93
C ASN A 112 9.54 -4.69 7.40
N GLU A 113 9.27 -5.79 8.11
CA GLU A 113 8.67 -5.78 9.44
C GLU A 113 9.46 -4.91 10.41
N LYS A 114 10.79 -5.06 10.44
CA LYS A 114 11.68 -4.28 11.34
C LYS A 114 11.56 -2.78 11.08
N SER A 115 11.52 -2.37 9.82
CA SER A 115 11.43 -0.96 9.43
C SER A 115 10.07 -0.36 9.79
N ILE A 116 8.99 -1.11 9.53
CA ILE A 116 7.62 -0.68 9.84
C ILE A 116 7.44 -0.54 11.35
N TYR A 117 7.78 -1.58 12.12
CA TYR A 117 7.63 -1.54 13.59
C TYR A 117 8.54 -0.48 14.22
N GLY A 118 9.76 -0.27 13.71
CA GLY A 118 10.61 0.83 14.17
C GLY A 118 9.98 2.20 13.92
N THR A 119 9.29 2.39 12.80
CA THR A 119 8.55 3.63 12.51
C THR A 119 7.36 3.78 13.46
N ILE A 120 6.60 2.71 13.69
CA ILE A 120 5.47 2.69 14.63
C ILE A 120 5.95 3.05 16.05
N ASP A 121 7.05 2.46 16.51
CA ASP A 121 7.64 2.77 17.81
C ASP A 121 8.03 4.26 17.93
N SER A 122 8.58 4.84 16.87
CA SER A 122 8.91 6.27 16.83
C SER A 122 7.66 7.13 16.94
N LEU A 123 6.57 6.76 16.27
CA LEU A 123 5.28 7.47 16.35
C LEU A 123 4.69 7.39 17.78
N PHE A 124 4.78 6.25 18.44
CA PHE A 124 4.35 6.12 19.85
C PHE A 124 5.21 6.98 20.80
N LYS A 125 6.52 7.10 20.54
CA LYS A 125 7.41 7.97 21.34
C LYS A 125 7.03 9.44 21.19
N GLU A 126 6.55 9.86 20.02
CA GLU A 126 6.02 11.21 19.81
C GLU A 126 4.60 11.40 20.40
N GLY A 127 4.01 10.38 21.03
CA GLY A 127 2.70 10.42 21.68
C GLY A 127 1.52 10.29 20.72
N ALA A 128 1.72 9.73 19.53
CA ALA A 128 0.64 9.48 18.58
C ALA A 128 -0.18 8.23 18.96
N ASN A 129 -1.47 8.25 18.63
CA ASN A 129 -2.35 7.10 18.65
C ASN A 129 -2.21 6.36 17.31
N VAL A 130 -1.50 5.22 17.29
CA VAL A 130 -1.22 4.52 16.04
C VAL A 130 -2.20 3.36 15.84
N VAL A 131 -2.92 3.40 14.71
CA VAL A 131 -3.85 2.35 14.27
C VAL A 131 -3.16 1.53 13.18
N TYR A 132 -2.86 0.28 13.45
CA TYR A 132 -2.12 -0.61 12.55
C TYR A 132 -2.45 -2.08 12.81
N GLY A 133 -2.01 -2.97 11.89
CA GLY A 133 -2.11 -4.42 12.09
C GLY A 133 -3.41 -5.03 11.57
N LYS A 134 -3.58 -6.32 11.88
CA LYS A 134 -4.69 -7.15 11.38
C LYS A 134 -5.97 -7.06 12.23
N ASP A 135 -5.82 -6.58 13.45
CA ASP A 135 -6.95 -6.51 14.41
C ASP A 135 -7.88 -5.33 14.14
N VAL A 136 -7.48 -4.46 13.23
CA VAL A 136 -8.27 -3.31 12.77
C VAL A 136 -8.38 -3.39 11.25
N ASP A 137 -9.60 -3.36 10.71
CA ASP A 137 -9.89 -3.47 9.27
C ASP A 137 -9.40 -2.22 8.47
N VAL A 138 -8.12 -1.86 8.62
CA VAL A 138 -7.50 -0.75 7.91
C VAL A 138 -6.84 -1.16 6.60
N HIS A 139 -6.74 -2.45 6.34
CA HIS A 139 -6.12 -2.97 5.12
C HIS A 139 -6.76 -4.27 4.65
N VAL A 140 -7.09 -4.34 3.37
CA VAL A 140 -7.51 -5.56 2.68
C VAL A 140 -6.37 -5.99 1.76
N SER A 141 -6.01 -7.28 1.79
CA SER A 141 -4.97 -7.82 0.90
C SER A 141 -5.36 -7.63 -0.56
N GLY A 142 -4.40 -7.18 -1.38
CA GLY A 142 -4.55 -7.14 -2.83
C GLY A 142 -4.21 -8.49 -3.51
N HIS A 143 -3.70 -9.47 -2.74
CA HIS A 143 -3.42 -10.80 -3.27
C HIS A 143 -4.69 -11.64 -3.27
N ALA A 144 -4.87 -12.41 -4.35
CA ALA A 144 -6.00 -13.31 -4.50
C ALA A 144 -5.96 -14.44 -3.44
N ALA A 145 -7.13 -14.82 -2.94
CA ALA A 145 -7.30 -16.01 -2.12
C ALA A 145 -7.15 -17.29 -2.97
N GLN A 146 -6.98 -18.44 -2.32
CA GLN A 146 -6.76 -19.72 -2.98
C GLN A 146 -7.87 -20.04 -4.01
N GLU A 147 -9.13 -19.83 -3.67
CA GLU A 147 -10.25 -20.12 -4.55
C GLU A 147 -10.35 -19.15 -5.75
N GLU A 148 -9.90 -17.90 -5.56
CA GLU A 148 -9.81 -16.93 -6.66
C GLU A 148 -8.69 -17.30 -7.64
N LEU A 149 -7.54 -17.82 -7.13
CA LEU A 149 -6.47 -18.36 -7.97
C LEU A 149 -6.92 -19.57 -8.78
N LYS A 150 -7.69 -20.48 -8.18
CA LYS A 150 -8.29 -21.62 -8.88
C LYS A 150 -9.29 -21.15 -9.94
N LEU A 151 -10.14 -20.20 -9.60
CA LEU A 151 -11.14 -19.65 -10.53
C LEU A 151 -10.50 -19.05 -11.76
N ILE A 152 -9.45 -18.24 -11.62
CA ILE A 152 -8.80 -17.64 -12.79
C ILE A 152 -8.15 -18.69 -13.69
N LEU A 153 -7.56 -19.74 -13.13
CA LEU A 153 -7.00 -20.84 -13.90
C LEU A 153 -8.08 -21.62 -14.66
N GLN A 154 -9.24 -21.85 -14.03
CA GLN A 154 -10.39 -22.51 -14.67
C GLN A 154 -11.03 -21.67 -15.77
N LEU A 155 -11.08 -20.35 -15.60
CA LEU A 155 -11.65 -19.43 -16.60
C LEU A 155 -10.71 -19.24 -17.81
N THR A 156 -9.40 -19.23 -17.58
CA THR A 156 -8.43 -18.93 -18.65
C THR A 156 -7.95 -20.16 -19.41
N HIS A 157 -8.06 -21.37 -18.82
CA HIS A 157 -7.56 -22.63 -19.40
C HIS A 157 -6.16 -22.49 -20.02
N PRO A 158 -5.13 -22.07 -19.25
CA PRO A 158 -3.85 -21.71 -19.81
C PRO A 158 -3.16 -22.94 -20.44
N LYS A 159 -2.55 -22.74 -21.62
CA LYS A 159 -1.75 -23.78 -22.29
C LYS A 159 -0.49 -24.11 -21.48
N TYR A 160 0.12 -23.08 -20.89
CA TYR A 160 1.25 -23.18 -19.95
C TYR A 160 0.97 -22.28 -18.76
N PHE A 161 1.44 -22.68 -17.60
CA PHE A 161 1.31 -21.92 -16.36
C PHE A 161 2.67 -21.69 -15.71
N ILE A 162 2.98 -20.45 -15.39
CA ILE A 162 4.22 -20.04 -14.75
C ILE A 162 3.84 -19.22 -13.52
N PRO A 163 3.87 -19.79 -12.31
CA PRO A 163 3.66 -19.02 -11.10
C PRO A 163 4.83 -18.05 -10.89
N ILE A 164 4.52 -16.80 -10.59
CA ILE A 164 5.50 -15.75 -10.32
C ILE A 164 5.17 -15.04 -9.03
N HIS A 165 6.12 -14.28 -8.49
CA HIS A 165 5.97 -13.45 -7.30
C HIS A 165 5.94 -14.25 -5.98
N GLY A 166 6.72 -13.80 -5.02
CA GLY A 166 6.87 -14.41 -3.69
C GLY A 166 8.03 -15.40 -3.59
N ASP A 167 8.14 -16.02 -2.44
CA ASP A 167 9.16 -17.03 -2.17
C ASP A 167 8.88 -18.34 -2.96
N TYR A 168 9.92 -19.13 -3.22
CA TYR A 168 9.80 -20.39 -3.96
C TYR A 168 8.71 -21.35 -3.42
N ARG A 169 8.53 -21.39 -2.10
CA ARG A 169 7.44 -22.16 -1.47
C ARG A 169 6.05 -21.76 -1.94
N PHE A 170 5.82 -20.46 -2.22
CA PHE A 170 4.54 -19.97 -2.75
C PHE A 170 4.36 -20.39 -4.21
N LEU A 171 5.42 -20.38 -5.01
CA LEU A 171 5.39 -20.84 -6.40
C LEU A 171 5.03 -22.32 -6.46
N VAL A 172 5.63 -23.15 -5.60
CA VAL A 172 5.32 -24.58 -5.49
C VAL A 172 3.85 -24.80 -5.11
N ARG A 173 3.34 -24.05 -4.11
CA ARG A 173 1.94 -24.15 -3.69
C ARG A 173 0.98 -23.71 -4.81
N HIS A 174 1.31 -22.66 -5.53
CA HIS A 174 0.49 -22.18 -6.65
C HIS A 174 0.51 -23.17 -7.83
N ALA A 175 1.66 -23.81 -8.10
CA ALA A 175 1.75 -24.88 -9.08
C ALA A 175 0.87 -26.07 -8.69
N GLN A 176 0.81 -26.43 -7.42
CA GLN A 176 -0.05 -27.50 -6.90
C GLN A 176 -1.54 -27.17 -7.09
N LEU A 177 -1.95 -25.90 -6.76
CA LEU A 177 -3.32 -25.43 -7.04
C LEU A 177 -3.68 -25.53 -8.52
N ALA A 178 -2.73 -25.25 -9.42
CA ALA A 178 -2.95 -25.39 -10.85
C ALA A 178 -3.20 -26.85 -11.27
N GLN A 179 -2.47 -27.80 -10.68
CA GLN A 179 -2.71 -29.23 -10.90
C GLN A 179 -4.09 -29.66 -10.36
N ASP A 180 -4.46 -29.19 -9.17
CA ASP A 180 -5.76 -29.52 -8.55
C ASP A 180 -6.96 -29.09 -9.42
N VAL A 181 -6.79 -28.06 -10.26
CA VAL A 181 -7.82 -27.59 -11.21
C VAL A 181 -7.62 -28.08 -12.64
N GLY A 182 -6.72 -29.07 -12.87
CA GLY A 182 -6.59 -29.79 -14.13
C GLY A 182 -5.49 -29.31 -15.06
N VAL A 183 -4.59 -28.41 -14.64
CA VAL A 183 -3.40 -28.05 -15.44
C VAL A 183 -2.40 -29.20 -15.36
N GLU A 184 -2.04 -29.80 -16.49
CA GLU A 184 -1.09 -30.91 -16.53
C GLU A 184 0.28 -30.48 -15.99
N ALA A 185 0.92 -31.31 -15.14
CA ALA A 185 2.22 -31.01 -14.52
C ALA A 185 3.32 -30.61 -15.55
N LYS A 186 3.33 -31.23 -16.71
CA LYS A 186 4.29 -30.92 -17.81
C LYS A 186 4.10 -29.53 -18.42
N ARG A 187 2.97 -28.87 -18.16
CA ARG A 187 2.64 -27.50 -18.61
C ARG A 187 2.87 -26.46 -17.53
N ILE A 188 3.31 -26.86 -16.35
CA ILE A 188 3.63 -25.97 -15.24
C ILE A 188 5.14 -25.78 -15.18
N ILE A 189 5.58 -24.55 -15.32
CA ILE A 189 7.00 -24.19 -15.31
C ILE A 189 7.28 -23.42 -14.04
N LEU A 190 8.05 -24.00 -13.11
CA LEU A 190 8.54 -23.32 -11.95
C LEU A 190 9.83 -22.58 -12.32
N PRO A 191 9.87 -21.23 -12.19
CA PRO A 191 11.10 -20.50 -12.44
C PRO A 191 12.13 -20.87 -11.35
N GLU A 192 13.29 -21.38 -11.75
CA GLU A 192 14.43 -21.45 -10.86
C GLU A 192 14.96 -20.04 -10.66
N PHE A 193 14.99 -19.57 -9.41
CA PHE A 193 15.61 -18.29 -9.07
C PHE A 193 17.14 -18.38 -9.22
N CYS A 194 17.60 -18.48 -10.46
CA CYS A 194 18.96 -18.14 -10.79
C CYS A 194 18.95 -16.72 -11.35
N SER A 195 19.65 -15.82 -10.70
CA SER A 195 19.73 -14.38 -11.00
C SER A 195 20.27 -14.02 -12.41
N THR A 196 20.38 -14.99 -13.32
CA THR A 196 21.06 -14.80 -14.62
C THR A 196 20.48 -15.50 -15.84
N SER A 197 19.34 -16.19 -15.80
CA SER A 197 18.94 -17.00 -16.97
C SER A 197 17.46 -16.98 -17.34
N PHE A 198 16.95 -15.82 -17.74
CA PHE A 198 15.70 -15.76 -18.53
C PHE A 198 15.93 -16.11 -20.03
N LYS A 199 17.17 -16.46 -20.44
CA LYS A 199 17.54 -16.63 -21.86
C LYS A 199 17.41 -18.03 -22.43
N THR A 200 17.15 -19.08 -21.64
CA THR A 200 17.26 -20.45 -22.13
C THR A 200 15.95 -21.26 -22.18
N ALA A 201 14.83 -20.69 -21.77
CA ALA A 201 13.54 -21.40 -21.76
C ALA A 201 12.66 -21.15 -23.00
N LEU A 202 13.14 -20.38 -23.99
CA LEU A 202 12.41 -20.06 -25.25
C LEU A 202 13.13 -20.49 -26.50
N SER A 203 14.16 -21.35 -26.42
CA SER A 203 14.80 -22.00 -27.61
C SER A 203 14.31 -23.41 -27.83
#